data_1cd3c98f2debf56919f455f279960456
#
_entry.id   1cd3c98f2debf56919f455f279960456
#
_cell.length_a   1.000
_cell.length_b   1.000
_cell.length_c   1.000
_cell.angle_alpha   90.00
_cell.angle_beta   90.00
_cell.angle_gamma   90.00
#
_symmetry.space_group_name_H-M   'P 1'
#
loop_
_entity.id
_entity.type
_entity.pdbx_description
1 polymer ?
#
loop_
_entity_poly.entity_id
_entity_poly.type
_entity_poly.pdbx_seq_one_letter_code
_entity_poly.pdbx_strand_id
1 'polypeptide(L)'
;MSRKKNKNSLSTFVNTILTIFGENPFKPMNYKQIAKIMSVRDAAGKDVIYQILVTLFNEGKLIEDRPYRYLLHPDFIHEYGPKPQYITGTVDMKSTGKAYVIPDEEGEDIFIAANNTGKALHGDKVKVAMFPKRKSKKNEGEIIEIIERAKTEFVGIFSLSHGFAFVVPDRQTMPLSIFIPKGKYKSSKDGQKVIVHLTDWPDNAKNPFGAIVKVLGNPGENNVEMQSILAEYDYPLDFPKAVEKEAKSISEKIPSSEIMKRHDFRDVFTVTIDPHDAKDFDDALSLQYLPNGNYEVGVHIADVSHYVQPGSAIDAEAQERGTSVYLVDRTIPMLPEKLCNNVCSLRPDEEKLAFSTVFELNENADIKNVWIGKTVIKSNRRYAYEEVQDMIEGADGDNKRELMILNDLATKLRAKRMKDGCINFHSEEVKFILDENGKPLDTYIKVQKEANMLIEDFMLLANKTIAETIAKPDSKFKDYTFVFRIHDEPNPEKLYNFIQLVSKLGYTMNISSREKLVKSYNTLFDAVDGKGEKNLVETVAIRTMAKAVYSTTNIGHYGLAFSYYTHFTSPIRRYPDLMVHRLIERYLIENQPSVDKEEYEDLCLHASEMEKRAAEM
;
A
#
# COMPACT_ATOMS: atom_id res chain seq x y z
N MET A 1 36.11 -43.85 -48.39
CA MET A 1 35.95 -42.55 -47.72
C MET A 1 34.79 -41.68 -48.22
N SER A 2 34.08 -42.00 -49.30
CA SER A 2 33.00 -41.16 -49.89
C SER A 2 31.65 -41.24 -49.21
N ARG A 3 31.24 -42.37 -48.56
CA ARG A 3 29.88 -42.52 -47.93
C ARG A 3 29.73 -41.80 -46.60
N LYS A 4 30.78 -41.52 -45.83
CA LYS A 4 30.70 -40.76 -44.55
C LYS A 4 30.55 -39.24 -44.74
N LYS A 5 31.10 -38.65 -45.83
CA LYS A 5 30.97 -37.23 -46.15
C LYS A 5 29.52 -36.87 -46.57
N ASN A 6 28.83 -37.75 -47.29
CA ASN A 6 27.45 -37.50 -47.75
C ASN A 6 26.43 -37.58 -46.61
N LYS A 7 26.63 -38.42 -45.58
CA LYS A 7 25.72 -38.50 -44.43
C LYS A 7 25.77 -37.25 -43.55
N ASN A 8 26.94 -36.66 -43.34
CA ASN A 8 27.08 -35.42 -42.55
C ASN A 8 26.49 -34.21 -43.27
N SER A 9 26.56 -34.15 -44.61
CA SER A 9 25.96 -33.03 -45.36
C SER A 9 24.41 -33.08 -45.35
N LEU A 10 23.84 -34.27 -45.42
CA LEU A 10 22.38 -34.45 -45.41
C LEU A 10 21.76 -34.12 -44.03
N SER A 11 22.42 -34.55 -42.95
CA SER A 11 21.97 -34.24 -41.59
C SER A 11 22.02 -32.73 -41.28
N THR A 12 23.06 -32.04 -41.76
CA THR A 12 23.16 -30.59 -41.66
C THR A 12 22.02 -29.89 -42.41
N PHE A 13 21.68 -30.38 -43.59
CA PHE A 13 20.60 -29.85 -44.43
C PHE A 13 19.23 -30.03 -43.82
N VAL A 14 18.97 -31.19 -43.19
CA VAL A 14 17.74 -31.51 -42.44
C VAL A 14 17.62 -30.57 -41.23
N ASN A 15 18.67 -30.41 -40.46
CA ASN A 15 18.67 -29.52 -39.30
C ASN A 15 18.43 -28.06 -39.69
N THR A 16 19.02 -27.58 -40.78
CA THR A 16 18.78 -26.24 -41.32
C THR A 16 17.31 -26.04 -41.67
N ILE A 17 16.66 -27.02 -42.31
CA ILE A 17 15.22 -26.95 -42.64
C ILE A 17 14.38 -26.90 -41.37
N LEU A 18 14.68 -27.73 -40.38
CA LEU A 18 13.95 -27.72 -39.08
C LEU A 18 14.16 -26.39 -38.34
N THR A 19 15.35 -25.81 -38.38
CA THR A 19 15.62 -24.47 -37.81
C THR A 19 14.79 -23.39 -38.52
N ILE A 20 14.69 -23.42 -39.87
CA ILE A 20 13.84 -22.47 -40.63
C ILE A 20 12.39 -22.55 -40.20
N PHE A 21 11.87 -23.77 -39.98
CA PHE A 21 10.54 -23.95 -39.43
C PHE A 21 10.47 -23.49 -37.96
N GLY A 22 11.50 -23.77 -37.17
CA GLY A 22 11.62 -23.33 -35.78
C GLY A 22 11.57 -21.81 -35.62
N GLU A 23 12.26 -21.06 -36.49
CA GLU A 23 12.20 -19.59 -36.50
C GLU A 23 10.80 -19.03 -36.84
N ASN A 24 9.96 -19.83 -37.52
CA ASN A 24 8.61 -19.43 -37.94
C ASN A 24 7.58 -20.57 -37.71
N PRO A 25 7.43 -21.08 -36.49
CA PRO A 25 6.71 -22.33 -36.20
C PRO A 25 5.23 -22.33 -36.62
N PHE A 26 4.60 -21.16 -36.70
CA PHE A 26 3.19 -20.99 -37.07
C PHE A 26 3.00 -20.54 -38.55
N LYS A 27 4.03 -20.51 -39.36
CA LYS A 27 3.95 -20.09 -40.76
C LYS A 27 4.04 -21.31 -41.69
N PRO A 28 2.92 -21.69 -42.35
CA PRO A 28 2.97 -22.81 -43.31
C PRO A 28 3.90 -22.49 -44.49
N MET A 29 4.89 -23.31 -44.70
CA MET A 29 5.86 -23.14 -45.78
C MET A 29 5.90 -24.36 -46.71
N ASN A 30 6.13 -24.10 -47.99
CA ASN A 30 6.34 -25.13 -49.00
C ASN A 30 7.84 -25.17 -49.43
N TYR A 31 8.21 -26.22 -50.20
CA TYR A 31 9.58 -26.42 -50.65
C TYR A 31 10.16 -25.22 -51.42
N LYS A 32 9.34 -24.48 -52.21
CA LYS A 32 9.80 -23.30 -52.96
C LYS A 32 10.16 -22.14 -52.02
N GLN A 33 9.43 -21.96 -50.96
CA GLN A 33 9.69 -20.93 -49.94
C GLN A 33 10.96 -21.27 -49.13
N ILE A 34 11.11 -22.54 -48.74
CA ILE A 34 12.31 -23.02 -48.04
C ILE A 34 13.53 -22.89 -48.96
N ALA A 35 13.43 -23.31 -50.23
CA ALA A 35 14.51 -23.16 -51.21
C ALA A 35 14.92 -21.68 -51.39
N LYS A 36 13.98 -20.76 -51.39
CA LYS A 36 14.26 -19.32 -51.45
C LYS A 36 15.05 -18.84 -50.26
N ILE A 37 14.66 -19.25 -49.02
CA ILE A 37 15.35 -18.92 -47.77
C ILE A 37 16.79 -19.49 -47.79
N MET A 38 16.93 -20.72 -48.22
CA MET A 38 18.22 -21.41 -48.32
C MET A 38 19.07 -21.00 -49.55
N SER A 39 18.58 -20.06 -50.36
CA SER A 39 19.25 -19.61 -51.60
C SER A 39 19.50 -20.71 -52.64
N VAL A 40 18.69 -21.80 -52.61
CA VAL A 40 18.78 -22.92 -53.58
C VAL A 40 17.97 -22.58 -54.85
N ARG A 41 18.67 -22.45 -56.00
CA ARG A 41 18.03 -21.99 -57.23
C ARG A 41 17.78 -23.11 -58.24
N ASP A 42 18.64 -24.16 -58.25
CA ASP A 42 18.57 -25.26 -59.19
C ASP A 42 17.41 -26.23 -58.91
N ALA A 43 17.00 -26.99 -59.94
CA ALA A 43 15.87 -27.91 -59.85
C ALA A 43 16.17 -29.13 -58.97
N ALA A 44 17.39 -29.63 -59.01
CA ALA A 44 17.81 -30.80 -58.23
C ALA A 44 17.83 -30.49 -56.73
N GLY A 45 18.34 -29.32 -56.32
CA GLY A 45 18.33 -28.88 -54.93
C GLY A 45 16.91 -28.67 -54.39
N LYS A 46 15.98 -28.16 -55.22
CA LYS A 46 14.56 -28.01 -54.84
C LYS A 46 13.87 -29.36 -54.65
N ASP A 47 14.23 -30.35 -55.45
CA ASP A 47 13.67 -31.72 -55.32
C ASP A 47 14.18 -32.37 -54.00
N VAL A 48 15.46 -32.21 -53.69
CA VAL A 48 16.01 -32.66 -52.39
C VAL A 48 15.28 -32.04 -51.21
N ILE A 49 15.01 -30.72 -51.23
CA ILE A 49 14.24 -30.07 -50.19
C ILE A 49 12.83 -30.67 -50.09
N TYR A 50 12.15 -30.91 -51.22
CA TYR A 50 10.84 -31.53 -51.24
C TYR A 50 10.85 -32.92 -50.59
N GLN A 51 11.82 -33.77 -50.96
CA GLN A 51 11.99 -35.12 -50.40
C GLN A 51 12.25 -35.09 -48.88
N ILE A 52 13.04 -34.12 -48.41
CA ILE A 52 13.26 -33.92 -46.98
C ILE A 52 11.97 -33.53 -46.27
N LEU A 53 11.18 -32.61 -46.81
CA LEU A 53 9.92 -32.21 -46.20
C LEU A 53 8.94 -33.39 -46.07
N VAL A 54 8.82 -34.23 -47.10
CA VAL A 54 8.02 -35.46 -47.10
C VAL A 54 8.53 -36.44 -46.04
N THR A 55 9.85 -36.60 -45.93
CA THR A 55 10.47 -37.47 -44.93
C THR A 55 10.18 -36.98 -43.51
N LEU A 56 10.35 -35.68 -43.25
CA LEU A 56 10.07 -35.08 -41.94
C LEU A 56 8.59 -35.12 -41.57
N PHE A 57 7.70 -35.04 -42.55
CA PHE A 57 6.25 -35.24 -42.36
C PHE A 57 5.97 -36.69 -41.96
N ASN A 58 6.53 -37.66 -42.67
CA ASN A 58 6.33 -39.08 -42.35
C ASN A 58 6.97 -39.47 -41.00
N GLU A 59 8.04 -38.78 -40.58
CA GLU A 59 8.66 -38.92 -39.24
C GLU A 59 7.84 -38.23 -38.12
N GLY A 60 6.74 -37.54 -38.45
CA GLY A 60 5.92 -36.81 -37.48
C GLY A 60 6.55 -35.51 -36.94
N LYS A 61 7.66 -35.04 -37.56
CA LYS A 61 8.32 -33.77 -37.16
C LYS A 61 7.65 -32.54 -37.76
N LEU A 62 6.95 -32.73 -38.88
CA LEU A 62 6.15 -31.70 -39.54
C LEU A 62 4.68 -32.15 -39.59
N ILE A 63 3.78 -31.18 -39.61
CA ILE A 63 2.33 -31.40 -39.89
C ILE A 63 1.96 -30.64 -41.16
N GLU A 64 1.03 -31.18 -41.93
CA GLU A 64 0.51 -30.55 -43.15
C GLU A 64 -0.70 -29.68 -42.81
N ASP A 65 -0.57 -28.35 -43.04
CA ASP A 65 -1.67 -27.38 -42.86
C ASP A 65 -2.61 -27.34 -44.07
N ARG A 66 -2.01 -27.44 -45.28
CA ARG A 66 -2.70 -27.52 -46.57
C ARG A 66 -1.84 -28.34 -47.51
N PRO A 67 -2.38 -28.86 -48.61
CA PRO A 67 -1.61 -29.66 -49.55
C PRO A 67 -0.24 -29.03 -49.88
N TYR A 68 0.82 -29.77 -49.61
CA TYR A 68 2.23 -29.38 -49.83
C TYR A 68 2.71 -28.17 -49.02
N ARG A 69 2.03 -27.79 -47.91
CA ARG A 69 2.47 -26.79 -46.96
C ARG A 69 2.58 -27.38 -45.55
N TYR A 70 3.74 -27.23 -44.98
CA TYR A 70 4.08 -27.86 -43.72
C TYR A 70 4.33 -26.82 -42.63
N LEU A 71 4.09 -27.22 -41.40
CA LEU A 71 4.43 -26.54 -40.15
C LEU A 71 5.29 -27.46 -39.30
N LEU A 72 6.10 -26.92 -38.41
CA LEU A 72 6.74 -27.71 -37.37
C LEU A 72 5.69 -28.30 -36.44
N HIS A 73 5.84 -29.61 -36.15
CA HIS A 73 4.93 -30.24 -35.16
C HIS A 73 5.14 -29.57 -33.77
N PRO A 74 4.09 -29.30 -33.02
CA PRO A 74 4.17 -28.60 -31.73
C PRO A 74 5.23 -29.19 -30.77
N ASP A 75 5.33 -30.51 -30.69
CA ASP A 75 6.28 -31.21 -29.82
C ASP A 75 7.75 -30.91 -30.12
N PHE A 76 8.08 -30.44 -31.33
CA PHE A 76 9.43 -30.12 -31.74
C PHE A 76 9.76 -28.61 -31.71
N ILE A 77 8.79 -27.76 -31.31
CA ILE A 77 9.03 -26.32 -31.19
C ILE A 77 10.10 -26.04 -30.11
N HIS A 78 10.13 -26.82 -29.03
CA HIS A 78 11.13 -26.68 -27.96
C HIS A 78 12.56 -27.02 -28.44
N GLU A 79 12.70 -27.90 -29.43
CA GLU A 79 13.99 -28.35 -29.93
C GLU A 79 14.57 -27.42 -31.01
N TYR A 80 13.71 -26.94 -31.93
CA TYR A 80 14.13 -26.19 -33.13
C TYR A 80 13.63 -24.75 -33.16
N GLY A 81 12.74 -24.35 -32.22
CA GLY A 81 12.25 -22.99 -32.11
C GLY A 81 13.24 -22.03 -31.45
N PRO A 82 12.97 -20.72 -31.52
CA PRO A 82 13.77 -19.77 -30.77
C PRO A 82 13.74 -20.18 -29.29
N LYS A 83 14.91 -20.12 -28.64
CA LYS A 83 14.96 -20.38 -27.18
C LYS A 83 13.93 -19.53 -26.50
N PRO A 84 13.03 -20.11 -25.70
CA PRO A 84 12.00 -19.33 -25.04
C PRO A 84 12.66 -18.26 -24.17
N GLN A 85 12.26 -17.01 -24.37
CA GLN A 85 12.61 -15.94 -23.45
C GLN A 85 11.76 -16.11 -22.20
N TYR A 86 12.41 -16.16 -21.06
CA TYR A 86 11.74 -16.25 -19.75
C TYR A 86 11.71 -14.89 -19.10
N ILE A 87 10.56 -14.52 -18.56
CA ILE A 87 10.37 -13.28 -17.83
C ILE A 87 9.72 -13.64 -16.49
N THR A 88 10.16 -13.03 -15.41
CA THR A 88 9.51 -13.11 -14.10
C THR A 88 8.59 -11.91 -13.89
N GLY A 89 7.52 -12.10 -13.14
CA GLY A 89 6.58 -11.02 -12.86
C GLY A 89 5.41 -11.48 -12.01
N THR A 90 4.51 -10.55 -11.73
CA THR A 90 3.33 -10.73 -10.86
C THR A 90 2.05 -10.90 -11.66
N VAL A 91 1.22 -11.86 -11.28
CA VAL A 91 -0.04 -12.20 -11.98
C VAL A 91 -1.17 -11.23 -11.62
N ASP A 92 -1.74 -10.57 -12.62
CA ASP A 92 -3.02 -9.86 -12.53
C ASP A 92 -4.13 -10.70 -13.17
N MET A 93 -4.81 -11.52 -12.36
CA MET A 93 -5.89 -12.42 -12.80
C MET A 93 -7.19 -11.65 -13.04
N LYS A 94 -7.86 -11.95 -14.15
CA LYS A 94 -9.19 -11.39 -14.45
C LYS A 94 -10.30 -12.40 -14.15
N SER A 95 -11.50 -11.93 -13.89
CA SER A 95 -12.69 -12.77 -13.62
C SER A 95 -13.00 -13.83 -14.69
N THR A 96 -12.52 -13.62 -15.91
CA THR A 96 -12.66 -14.57 -17.04
C THR A 96 -11.64 -15.71 -17.02
N GLY A 97 -10.76 -15.79 -16.02
CA GLY A 97 -9.65 -16.75 -15.95
C GLY A 97 -8.45 -16.42 -16.85
N LYS A 98 -8.50 -15.33 -17.61
CA LYS A 98 -7.33 -14.77 -18.30
C LYS A 98 -6.50 -13.96 -17.32
N ALA A 99 -5.20 -13.81 -17.59
CA ALA A 99 -4.33 -12.99 -16.76
C ALA A 99 -3.45 -12.06 -17.59
N TYR A 100 -2.91 -11.05 -16.91
CA TYR A 100 -1.73 -10.31 -17.34
C TYR A 100 -0.62 -10.59 -16.34
N VAL A 101 0.61 -10.68 -16.82
CA VAL A 101 1.78 -10.71 -15.93
C VAL A 101 2.50 -9.39 -16.09
N ILE A 102 2.62 -8.68 -14.98
CA ILE A 102 3.37 -7.42 -14.86
C ILE A 102 4.82 -7.80 -14.62
N PRO A 103 5.75 -7.52 -15.56
CA PRO A 103 7.15 -7.88 -15.40
C PRO A 103 7.81 -7.22 -14.19
N ASP A 104 8.79 -7.90 -13.56
CA ASP A 104 9.61 -7.32 -12.48
C ASP A 104 10.55 -6.22 -13.02
N GLU A 105 10.98 -6.32 -14.28
CA GLU A 105 11.76 -5.31 -15.00
C GLU A 105 10.86 -4.41 -15.84
N GLU A 106 11.34 -3.21 -16.21
CA GLU A 106 10.57 -2.31 -17.10
C GLU A 106 10.16 -3.01 -18.39
N GLY A 107 8.84 -3.07 -18.64
CA GLY A 107 8.29 -3.72 -19.82
C GLY A 107 6.78 -3.60 -19.94
N GLU A 108 6.25 -3.99 -21.11
CA GLU A 108 4.81 -4.10 -21.32
C GLU A 108 4.25 -5.37 -20.65
N ASP A 109 3.03 -5.28 -20.11
CA ASP A 109 2.31 -6.42 -19.54
C ASP A 109 2.20 -7.58 -20.54
N ILE A 110 2.37 -8.80 -20.03
CA ILE A 110 2.31 -10.03 -20.82
C ILE A 110 0.90 -10.63 -20.70
N PHE A 111 0.19 -10.74 -21.80
CA PHE A 111 -1.12 -11.39 -21.84
C PHE A 111 -0.99 -12.92 -21.72
N ILE A 112 -1.75 -13.52 -20.81
CA ILE A 112 -1.82 -14.97 -20.58
C ILE A 112 -3.26 -15.43 -20.84
N ALA A 113 -3.45 -16.33 -21.79
CA ALA A 113 -4.73 -16.93 -22.05
C ALA A 113 -5.15 -17.87 -20.90
N ALA A 114 -6.45 -18.06 -20.67
CA ALA A 114 -6.95 -18.83 -19.53
C ALA A 114 -6.43 -20.29 -19.45
N ASN A 115 -6.12 -20.90 -20.58
CA ASN A 115 -5.53 -22.25 -20.65
C ASN A 115 -4.00 -22.26 -20.45
N ASN A 116 -3.36 -21.09 -20.41
CA ASN A 116 -1.92 -20.92 -20.24
C ASN A 116 -1.56 -20.33 -18.85
N THR A 117 -2.55 -20.13 -17.98
CA THR A 117 -2.33 -19.64 -16.60
C THR A 117 -1.83 -20.74 -15.65
N GLY A 118 -1.97 -22.01 -16.06
CA GLY A 118 -1.66 -23.15 -15.20
C GLY A 118 -2.47 -23.10 -13.89
N LYS A 119 -1.77 -23.18 -12.78
CA LYS A 119 -2.35 -23.08 -11.42
C LYS A 119 -2.06 -21.73 -10.74
N ALA A 120 -1.66 -20.72 -11.51
CA ALA A 120 -1.37 -19.40 -10.97
C ALA A 120 -2.65 -18.68 -10.55
N LEU A 121 -2.55 -17.93 -9.48
CA LEU A 121 -3.61 -17.09 -8.91
C LEU A 121 -3.21 -15.62 -8.97
N HIS A 122 -4.15 -14.74 -8.67
CA HIS A 122 -3.89 -13.31 -8.61
C HIS A 122 -2.83 -12.97 -7.55
N GLY A 123 -1.87 -12.14 -7.93
CA GLY A 123 -0.76 -11.73 -7.06
C GLY A 123 0.44 -12.70 -7.05
N ASP A 124 0.31 -13.92 -7.57
CA ASP A 124 1.44 -14.87 -7.59
C ASP A 124 2.63 -14.33 -8.36
N LYS A 125 3.84 -14.56 -7.82
CA LYS A 125 5.07 -14.35 -8.54
C LYS A 125 5.36 -15.56 -9.42
N VAL A 126 5.52 -15.33 -10.72
CA VAL A 126 5.57 -16.41 -11.71
C VAL A 126 6.71 -16.21 -12.70
N LYS A 127 7.09 -17.34 -13.35
CA LYS A 127 7.97 -17.35 -14.50
C LYS A 127 7.15 -17.66 -15.75
N VAL A 128 7.27 -16.81 -16.75
CA VAL A 128 6.54 -16.87 -18.01
C VAL A 128 7.49 -17.23 -19.15
N ALA A 129 7.10 -18.21 -19.95
CA ALA A 129 7.71 -18.47 -21.25
C ALA A 129 7.01 -17.61 -22.30
N MET A 130 7.77 -16.71 -22.94
CA MET A 130 7.25 -15.81 -23.96
C MET A 130 6.99 -16.53 -25.27
N PHE A 131 5.84 -16.28 -25.89
CA PHE A 131 5.59 -16.74 -27.24
C PHE A 131 6.27 -15.84 -28.28
N PRO A 132 6.68 -16.37 -29.43
CA PRO A 132 7.29 -15.60 -30.51
C PRO A 132 6.39 -14.43 -30.94
N LYS A 133 6.94 -13.21 -30.98
CA LYS A 133 6.19 -11.98 -31.28
C LYS A 133 5.64 -12.00 -32.70
N ARG A 134 4.33 -11.99 -32.87
CA ARG A 134 3.66 -11.81 -34.17
C ARG A 134 3.63 -10.32 -34.53
N LYS A 135 3.83 -9.97 -35.82
CA LYS A 135 4.05 -8.61 -36.35
C LYS A 135 2.97 -7.54 -36.03
N SER A 136 2.04 -7.74 -35.12
CA SER A 136 1.04 -6.72 -34.72
C SER A 136 0.30 -7.02 -33.42
N LYS A 137 0.85 -7.86 -32.51
CA LYS A 137 0.14 -8.26 -31.29
C LYS A 137 0.92 -7.95 -30.03
N LYS A 138 0.19 -7.74 -28.94
CA LYS A 138 0.69 -7.63 -27.56
C LYS A 138 1.62 -8.79 -27.21
N ASN A 139 2.48 -8.62 -26.21
CA ASN A 139 3.27 -9.69 -25.64
C ASN A 139 2.33 -10.79 -25.11
N GLU A 140 2.56 -12.03 -25.51
CA GLU A 140 1.79 -13.20 -25.06
C GLU A 140 2.75 -14.27 -24.54
N GLY A 141 2.31 -15.07 -23.56
CA GLY A 141 3.13 -16.12 -22.97
C GLY A 141 2.30 -17.19 -22.25
N GLU A 142 3.01 -18.12 -21.63
CA GLU A 142 2.48 -19.18 -20.77
C GLU A 142 3.21 -19.18 -19.42
N ILE A 143 2.48 -19.32 -18.34
CA ILE A 143 3.05 -19.48 -17.00
C ILE A 143 3.56 -20.91 -16.87
N ILE A 144 4.86 -21.05 -16.67
CA ILE A 144 5.54 -22.36 -16.57
C ILE A 144 5.93 -22.73 -15.14
N GLU A 145 6.01 -21.75 -14.24
CA GLU A 145 6.42 -21.95 -12.86
C GLU A 145 5.79 -20.88 -11.97
N ILE A 146 5.30 -21.28 -10.81
CA ILE A 146 4.90 -20.38 -9.73
C ILE A 146 6.09 -20.30 -8.76
N ILE A 147 6.75 -19.14 -8.74
CA ILE A 147 7.93 -18.91 -7.90
C ILE A 147 7.50 -18.72 -6.45
N GLU A 148 6.43 -17.92 -6.26
CA GLU A 148 5.89 -17.61 -4.95
C GLU A 148 4.36 -17.47 -5.02
N ARG A 149 3.68 -18.09 -4.06
CA ARG A 149 2.22 -18.02 -3.91
C ARG A 149 1.87 -16.80 -3.07
N ALA A 150 1.17 -15.83 -3.66
CA ALA A 150 0.81 -14.59 -2.95
C ALA A 150 -0.23 -14.81 -1.86
N LYS A 151 -1.21 -15.70 -2.09
CA LYS A 151 -2.32 -15.92 -1.17
C LYS A 151 -2.72 -17.38 -1.09
N THR A 152 -2.88 -17.87 0.13
CA THR A 152 -3.28 -19.25 0.41
C THR A 152 -4.62 -19.36 1.14
N GLU A 153 -5.14 -18.25 1.68
CA GLU A 153 -6.43 -18.20 2.37
C GLU A 153 -7.44 -17.37 1.58
N PHE A 154 -8.67 -17.85 1.50
CA PHE A 154 -9.75 -17.20 0.74
C PHE A 154 -11.02 -17.19 1.56
N VAL A 155 -11.77 -16.09 1.47
CA VAL A 155 -13.13 -16.01 1.99
C VAL A 155 -14.10 -16.46 0.89
N GLY A 156 -15.17 -17.15 1.30
CA GLY A 156 -16.19 -17.56 0.37
C GLY A 156 -17.36 -18.26 1.05
N ILE A 157 -18.35 -18.62 0.24
CA ILE A 157 -19.55 -19.32 0.71
C ILE A 157 -19.33 -20.81 0.63
N PHE A 158 -19.49 -21.49 1.77
CA PHE A 158 -19.47 -22.94 1.85
C PHE A 158 -20.73 -23.52 1.23
N SER A 159 -20.59 -24.45 0.30
CA SER A 159 -21.68 -25.14 -0.38
C SER A 159 -21.53 -26.65 -0.24
N LEU A 160 -22.58 -27.31 0.25
CA LEU A 160 -22.64 -28.76 0.42
C LEU A 160 -23.71 -29.34 -0.51
N SER A 161 -23.30 -30.12 -1.52
CA SER A 161 -24.19 -30.74 -2.47
C SER A 161 -23.83 -32.20 -2.71
N HIS A 162 -24.81 -33.12 -2.53
CA HIS A 162 -24.69 -34.55 -2.85
C HIS A 162 -23.42 -35.24 -2.31
N GLY A 163 -22.95 -34.82 -1.10
CA GLY A 163 -21.78 -35.41 -0.46
C GLY A 163 -20.44 -34.78 -0.87
N PHE A 164 -20.46 -33.76 -1.73
CA PHE A 164 -19.31 -32.95 -2.08
C PHE A 164 -19.43 -31.57 -1.46
N ALA A 165 -18.31 -31.06 -0.94
CA ALA A 165 -18.25 -29.75 -0.35
C ALA A 165 -17.31 -28.85 -1.15
N PHE A 166 -17.75 -27.61 -1.39
CA PHE A 166 -16.97 -26.58 -2.07
C PHE A 166 -17.07 -25.28 -1.28
N VAL A 167 -16.06 -24.43 -1.45
CA VAL A 167 -16.14 -23.01 -1.12
C VAL A 167 -16.13 -22.23 -2.43
N VAL A 168 -17.13 -21.37 -2.63
CA VAL A 168 -17.20 -20.43 -3.74
C VAL A 168 -16.59 -19.12 -3.26
N PRO A 169 -15.39 -18.73 -3.72
CA PRO A 169 -14.73 -17.51 -3.27
C PRO A 169 -15.53 -16.25 -3.60
N ASP A 170 -15.50 -15.27 -2.71
CA ASP A 170 -16.17 -13.98 -2.90
C ASP A 170 -15.45 -13.14 -3.97
N ARG A 171 -14.12 -13.21 -4.04
CA ARG A 171 -13.32 -12.48 -5.02
C ARG A 171 -13.43 -13.05 -6.42
N GLN A 172 -13.79 -12.21 -7.38
CA GLN A 172 -13.83 -12.56 -8.80
C GLN A 172 -12.46 -12.90 -9.40
N THR A 173 -11.37 -12.49 -8.76
CA THR A 173 -9.98 -12.82 -9.15
C THR A 173 -9.60 -14.27 -8.81
N MET A 174 -10.44 -14.98 -8.03
CA MET A 174 -10.36 -16.42 -7.81
C MET A 174 -11.52 -17.10 -8.55
N PRO A 175 -11.37 -17.43 -9.85
CA PRO A 175 -12.50 -17.88 -10.70
C PRO A 175 -12.90 -19.34 -10.46
N LEU A 176 -12.21 -20.05 -9.57
CA LEU A 176 -12.43 -21.47 -9.30
C LEU A 176 -12.96 -21.69 -7.88
N SER A 177 -13.97 -22.56 -7.76
CA SER A 177 -14.41 -23.05 -6.45
C SER A 177 -13.34 -23.96 -5.84
N ILE A 178 -13.19 -23.93 -4.52
CA ILE A 178 -12.21 -24.72 -3.78
C ILE A 178 -12.91 -25.98 -3.25
N PHE A 179 -12.43 -27.15 -3.63
CA PHE A 179 -12.96 -28.44 -3.16
C PHE A 179 -12.54 -28.72 -1.72
N ILE A 180 -13.49 -29.08 -0.86
CA ILE A 180 -13.23 -29.38 0.55
C ILE A 180 -13.43 -30.89 0.79
N PRO A 181 -12.35 -31.64 1.02
CA PRO A 181 -12.43 -33.06 1.31
C PRO A 181 -13.24 -33.36 2.58
N LYS A 182 -13.89 -34.53 2.61
CA LYS A 182 -14.63 -35.00 3.77
C LYS A 182 -13.73 -34.98 5.03
N GLY A 183 -14.23 -34.39 6.11
CA GLY A 183 -13.49 -34.20 7.37
C GLY A 183 -12.66 -32.91 7.46
N LYS A 184 -12.58 -32.10 6.39
CA LYS A 184 -11.84 -30.82 6.38
C LYS A 184 -12.76 -29.58 6.49
N TYR A 185 -14.08 -29.76 6.62
CA TYR A 185 -15.04 -28.66 6.70
C TYR A 185 -15.59 -28.37 8.11
N LYS A 186 -14.95 -28.93 9.17
CA LYS A 186 -15.33 -28.68 10.58
C LYS A 186 -16.86 -28.77 10.77
N SER A 187 -17.46 -27.79 11.46
CA SER A 187 -18.90 -27.66 11.71
C SER A 187 -19.62 -26.73 10.74
N SER A 188 -19.03 -26.45 9.57
CA SER A 188 -19.61 -25.53 8.58
C SER A 188 -20.95 -26.06 8.07
N LYS A 189 -21.92 -25.15 7.93
CA LYS A 189 -23.24 -25.43 7.37
C LYS A 189 -23.35 -24.82 5.98
N ASP A 190 -24.17 -25.43 5.14
CA ASP A 190 -24.45 -24.92 3.79
C ASP A 190 -24.90 -23.45 3.82
N GLY A 191 -24.34 -22.63 2.93
CA GLY A 191 -24.61 -21.20 2.82
C GLY A 191 -23.80 -20.29 3.77
N GLN A 192 -23.00 -20.82 4.70
CA GLN A 192 -22.19 -19.99 5.60
C GLN A 192 -20.95 -19.41 4.92
N LYS A 193 -20.56 -18.21 5.31
CA LYS A 193 -19.25 -17.62 5.00
C LYS A 193 -18.15 -18.26 5.84
N VAL A 194 -17.05 -18.60 5.18
CA VAL A 194 -15.91 -19.30 5.77
C VAL A 194 -14.60 -18.74 5.25
N ILE A 195 -13.54 -18.93 6.04
CA ILE A 195 -12.16 -18.79 5.56
C ILE A 195 -11.66 -20.20 5.24
N VAL A 196 -11.13 -20.39 4.03
CA VAL A 196 -10.58 -21.64 3.53
C VAL A 196 -9.10 -21.47 3.20
N HIS A 197 -8.26 -22.37 3.71
CA HIS A 197 -6.84 -22.46 3.35
C HIS A 197 -6.65 -23.49 2.24
N LEU A 198 -5.90 -23.13 1.18
CA LEU A 198 -5.51 -24.08 0.13
C LEU A 198 -4.51 -25.08 0.67
N THR A 199 -4.82 -26.38 0.54
CA THR A 199 -3.96 -27.44 1.04
C THR A 199 -3.18 -28.15 -0.06
N ASP A 200 -3.78 -28.28 -1.25
CA ASP A 200 -3.18 -28.97 -2.39
C ASP A 200 -3.89 -28.58 -3.70
N TRP A 201 -3.21 -28.77 -4.82
CA TRP A 201 -3.79 -28.66 -6.14
C TRP A 201 -3.19 -29.71 -7.07
N PRO A 202 -3.71 -30.95 -7.05
CA PRO A 202 -3.21 -32.05 -7.89
C PRO A 202 -3.28 -31.74 -9.38
N ASP A 203 -2.37 -32.28 -10.18
CA ASP A 203 -2.30 -31.98 -11.63
C ASP A 203 -3.53 -32.47 -12.40
N ASN A 204 -4.14 -33.54 -11.94
CA ASN A 204 -5.36 -34.09 -12.51
C ASN A 204 -6.66 -33.46 -11.97
N ALA A 205 -6.56 -32.49 -11.03
CA ALA A 205 -7.72 -31.81 -10.44
C ALA A 205 -7.98 -30.46 -11.11
N LYS A 206 -9.23 -30.25 -11.54
CA LYS A 206 -9.66 -28.96 -12.09
C LYS A 206 -9.71 -27.88 -11.01
N ASN A 207 -10.09 -28.24 -9.80
CA ASN A 207 -10.28 -27.33 -8.66
C ASN A 207 -9.20 -27.55 -7.63
N PRO A 208 -8.69 -26.50 -6.96
CA PRO A 208 -7.81 -26.63 -5.82
C PRO A 208 -8.55 -27.26 -4.64
N PHE A 209 -7.78 -27.90 -3.75
CA PHE A 209 -8.27 -28.51 -2.51
C PHE A 209 -7.98 -27.58 -1.33
N GLY A 210 -8.91 -27.54 -0.38
CA GLY A 210 -8.77 -26.70 0.81
C GLY A 210 -9.28 -27.34 2.09
N ALA A 211 -9.01 -26.65 3.19
CA ALA A 211 -9.55 -26.98 4.51
C ALA A 211 -10.13 -25.70 5.13
N ILE A 212 -11.29 -25.82 5.79
CA ILE A 212 -11.89 -24.66 6.47
C ILE A 212 -11.03 -24.29 7.68
N VAL A 213 -10.58 -23.05 7.72
CA VAL A 213 -9.82 -22.47 8.85
C VAL A 213 -10.78 -21.93 9.90
N LYS A 214 -11.72 -21.06 9.47
CA LYS A 214 -12.67 -20.40 10.37
C LYS A 214 -14.06 -20.34 9.71
N VAL A 215 -15.11 -20.54 10.51
CA VAL A 215 -16.48 -20.23 10.10
C VAL A 215 -16.79 -18.83 10.59
N LEU A 216 -17.17 -17.93 9.68
CA LEU A 216 -17.46 -16.54 10.01
C LEU A 216 -18.91 -16.36 10.45
N GLY A 217 -19.87 -16.99 9.78
CA GLY A 217 -21.30 -16.89 10.08
C GLY A 217 -22.16 -16.87 8.83
N ASN A 218 -23.34 -16.24 8.90
CA ASN A 218 -24.25 -16.17 7.77
C ASN A 218 -23.96 -14.90 6.93
N PRO A 219 -24.02 -14.97 5.60
CA PRO A 219 -23.89 -13.80 4.75
C PRO A 219 -24.92 -12.71 5.10
N GLY A 220 -24.50 -11.45 5.05
CA GLY A 220 -25.33 -10.28 5.35
C GLY A 220 -25.36 -9.87 6.83
N GLU A 221 -24.81 -10.68 7.72
CA GLU A 221 -24.55 -10.25 9.10
C GLU A 221 -23.37 -9.26 9.13
N ASN A 222 -23.55 -8.06 9.67
CA ASN A 222 -22.53 -7.01 9.63
C ASN A 222 -21.14 -7.49 10.12
N ASN A 223 -21.10 -8.18 11.28
CA ASN A 223 -19.85 -8.70 11.82
C ASN A 223 -19.16 -9.73 10.88
N VAL A 224 -19.96 -10.52 10.18
CA VAL A 224 -19.45 -11.51 9.21
C VAL A 224 -18.85 -10.82 8.00
N GLU A 225 -19.52 -9.78 7.49
CA GLU A 225 -19.02 -9.01 6.34
C GLU A 225 -17.73 -8.26 6.70
N MET A 226 -17.65 -7.62 7.88
CA MET A 226 -16.42 -6.94 8.32
C MET A 226 -15.25 -7.93 8.49
N GLN A 227 -15.47 -9.09 9.13
CA GLN A 227 -14.43 -10.12 9.21
C GLN A 227 -14.04 -10.68 7.84
N SER A 228 -14.98 -10.74 6.91
CA SER A 228 -14.72 -11.17 5.53
C SER A 228 -13.79 -10.18 4.81
N ILE A 229 -14.05 -8.88 4.93
CA ILE A 229 -13.19 -7.84 4.36
C ILE A 229 -11.77 -7.94 4.93
N LEU A 230 -11.62 -8.00 6.24
CA LEU A 230 -10.31 -8.11 6.89
C LEU A 230 -9.53 -9.34 6.39
N ALA A 231 -10.18 -10.52 6.36
CA ALA A 231 -9.56 -11.75 5.88
C ALA A 231 -9.22 -11.70 4.37
N GLU A 232 -10.03 -10.99 3.58
CA GLU A 232 -9.75 -10.78 2.16
C GLU A 232 -8.48 -9.97 1.89
N TYR A 233 -8.14 -9.06 2.80
CA TYR A 233 -6.93 -8.25 2.73
C TYR A 233 -5.78 -8.80 3.59
N ASP A 234 -5.92 -10.07 4.08
CA ASP A 234 -4.93 -10.75 4.92
C ASP A 234 -4.60 -10.00 6.21
N TYR A 235 -5.59 -9.23 6.73
CA TYR A 235 -5.42 -8.49 7.97
C TYR A 235 -5.79 -9.39 9.16
N PRO A 236 -4.94 -9.44 10.23
CA PRO A 236 -5.17 -10.29 11.39
C PRO A 236 -6.48 -9.93 12.12
N LEU A 237 -7.38 -10.91 12.30
CA LEU A 237 -8.67 -10.71 12.95
C LEU A 237 -8.57 -10.56 14.47
N ASP A 238 -7.63 -11.29 15.08
CA ASP A 238 -7.46 -11.39 16.52
C ASP A 238 -5.98 -11.16 16.88
N PHE A 239 -5.67 -10.75 18.09
CA PHE A 239 -4.29 -10.71 18.57
C PHE A 239 -3.83 -12.10 19.02
N PRO A 240 -2.56 -12.48 18.73
CA PRO A 240 -1.98 -13.70 19.26
C PRO A 240 -2.00 -13.73 20.80
N LYS A 241 -2.16 -14.93 21.39
CA LYS A 241 -2.20 -15.07 22.86
C LYS A 241 -0.94 -14.56 23.58
N ALA A 242 0.21 -14.61 22.92
CA ALA A 242 1.46 -14.07 23.46
C ALA A 242 1.38 -12.55 23.62
N VAL A 243 0.84 -11.85 22.61
CA VAL A 243 0.60 -10.41 22.60
C VAL A 243 -0.38 -9.99 23.69
N GLU A 244 -1.51 -10.69 23.81
CA GLU A 244 -2.49 -10.41 24.87
C GLU A 244 -1.92 -10.62 26.28
N LYS A 245 -1.10 -11.67 26.47
CA LYS A 245 -0.43 -11.94 27.73
C LYS A 245 0.57 -10.86 28.09
N GLU A 246 1.39 -10.44 27.13
CA GLU A 246 2.35 -9.36 27.32
C GLU A 246 1.64 -8.05 27.63
N ALA A 247 0.63 -7.66 26.86
CA ALA A 247 -0.16 -6.46 27.11
C ALA A 247 -0.76 -6.44 28.53
N LYS A 248 -1.31 -7.57 28.99
CA LYS A 248 -1.84 -7.70 30.36
C LYS A 248 -0.78 -7.51 31.46
N SER A 249 0.50 -7.79 31.19
CA SER A 249 1.59 -7.64 32.15
C SER A 249 2.09 -6.20 32.28
N ILE A 250 1.81 -5.32 31.31
CA ILE A 250 2.22 -3.90 31.35
C ILE A 250 1.46 -3.18 32.47
N SER A 251 2.23 -2.50 33.33
CA SER A 251 1.68 -1.72 34.46
C SER A 251 1.03 -0.43 33.96
N GLU A 252 -0.11 -0.09 34.51
CA GLU A 252 -0.77 1.21 34.29
C GLU A 252 -0.14 2.31 35.18
N LYS A 253 0.54 1.91 36.26
CA LYS A 253 1.17 2.84 37.17
C LYS A 253 2.57 3.20 36.67
N ILE A 254 2.83 4.48 36.52
CA ILE A 254 4.13 5.03 36.17
C ILE A 254 5.02 5.06 37.42
N PRO A 255 6.23 4.44 37.39
CA PRO A 255 7.16 4.50 38.50
C PRO A 255 7.68 5.92 38.71
N SER A 256 7.86 6.36 39.97
CA SER A 256 8.41 7.68 40.29
C SER A 256 9.82 7.87 39.71
N SER A 257 10.61 6.79 39.63
CA SER A 257 11.94 6.81 38.99
C SER A 257 11.88 7.14 37.49
N GLU A 258 10.79 6.82 36.81
CA GLU A 258 10.60 7.18 35.40
C GLU A 258 10.17 8.64 35.25
N ILE A 259 9.27 9.11 36.13
CA ILE A 259 8.85 10.52 36.16
C ILE A 259 10.07 11.45 36.36
N MET A 260 10.98 11.10 37.27
CA MET A 260 12.17 11.91 37.56
C MET A 260 13.16 12.04 36.39
N LYS A 261 13.10 11.19 35.41
CA LYS A 261 13.95 11.25 34.19
C LYS A 261 13.38 12.16 33.11
N ARG A 262 12.13 12.60 33.25
CA ARG A 262 11.39 13.33 32.23
C ARG A 262 11.18 14.78 32.59
N HIS A 263 11.01 15.62 31.59
CA HIS A 263 10.57 16.99 31.79
C HIS A 263 9.10 17.00 32.25
N ASP A 264 8.83 17.70 33.34
CA ASP A 264 7.52 17.67 34.00
C ASP A 264 6.60 18.77 33.47
N PHE A 265 5.53 18.37 32.80
CA PHE A 265 4.46 19.23 32.28
C PHE A 265 3.14 19.03 32.99
N ARG A 266 3.08 18.34 34.13
CA ARG A 266 1.84 18.02 34.83
C ARG A 266 1.06 19.24 35.32
N ASP A 267 1.76 20.33 35.62
CA ASP A 267 1.18 21.58 36.09
C ASP A 267 0.99 22.62 34.97
N VAL A 268 1.33 22.28 33.73
CA VAL A 268 1.15 23.14 32.55
C VAL A 268 -0.21 22.86 31.93
N PHE A 269 -0.96 23.91 31.57
CA PHE A 269 -2.23 23.78 30.84
C PHE A 269 -2.04 22.91 29.60
N THR A 270 -2.71 21.77 29.57
CA THR A 270 -2.59 20.76 28.52
C THR A 270 -3.97 20.19 28.19
N VAL A 271 -4.29 20.04 26.91
CA VAL A 271 -5.58 19.54 26.43
C VAL A 271 -5.41 18.59 25.24
N THR A 272 -6.36 17.68 25.06
CA THR A 272 -6.56 16.93 23.81
C THR A 272 -7.81 17.43 23.09
N ILE A 273 -7.80 17.38 21.74
CA ILE A 273 -8.94 17.79 20.89
C ILE A 273 -9.13 16.73 19.82
N ASP A 274 -10.18 15.92 19.95
CA ASP A 274 -10.37 14.68 19.20
C ASP A 274 -11.81 14.51 18.72
N PRO A 275 -12.10 13.52 17.82
CA PRO A 275 -13.47 13.12 17.52
C PRO A 275 -14.24 12.71 18.78
N HIS A 276 -15.54 12.97 18.82
CA HIS A 276 -16.37 12.69 20.00
C HIS A 276 -16.28 11.24 20.51
N ASP A 277 -16.13 10.28 19.62
CA ASP A 277 -16.09 8.84 19.88
C ASP A 277 -14.67 8.27 20.04
N ALA A 278 -13.61 9.09 19.91
CA ALA A 278 -12.22 8.65 20.08
C ALA A 278 -11.92 8.19 21.51
N LYS A 279 -11.04 7.18 21.63
CA LYS A 279 -10.55 6.62 22.90
C LYS A 279 -9.03 6.55 22.97
N ASP A 280 -8.38 6.60 21.81
CA ASP A 280 -6.94 6.48 21.57
C ASP A 280 -6.36 7.88 21.30
N PHE A 281 -6.15 8.66 22.37
CA PHE A 281 -5.62 10.01 22.25
C PHE A 281 -4.10 9.97 22.06
N ASP A 282 -3.66 10.10 20.80
CA ASP A 282 -2.25 10.10 20.41
C ASP A 282 -1.53 11.39 20.82
N ASP A 283 -2.22 12.54 20.78
CA ASP A 283 -1.63 13.87 20.87
C ASP A 283 -2.35 14.79 21.86
N ALA A 284 -1.58 15.70 22.47
CA ALA A 284 -2.07 16.77 23.32
C ALA A 284 -1.26 18.06 23.03
N LEU A 285 -1.91 19.20 23.22
CA LEU A 285 -1.30 20.51 23.13
C LEU A 285 -1.22 21.16 24.50
N SER A 286 -0.07 21.75 24.84
CA SER A 286 0.08 22.60 26.00
C SER A 286 0.38 24.04 25.62
N LEU A 287 0.03 24.98 26.51
CA LEU A 287 0.30 26.40 26.34
C LEU A 287 0.78 27.01 27.66
N GLN A 288 1.90 27.72 27.59
CA GLN A 288 2.42 28.51 28.69
C GLN A 288 2.86 29.90 28.20
N TYR A 289 2.64 30.94 29.01
CA TYR A 289 3.07 32.29 28.72
C TYR A 289 4.50 32.48 29.25
N LEU A 290 5.40 32.93 28.41
CA LEU A 290 6.80 33.21 28.81
C LEU A 290 6.98 34.68 29.26
N PRO A 291 7.93 34.97 30.16
CA PRO A 291 8.19 36.34 30.64
C PRO A 291 8.60 37.33 29.55
N ASN A 292 9.12 36.84 28.43
CA ASN A 292 9.51 37.66 27.28
C ASN A 292 8.37 38.02 26.33
N GLY A 293 7.13 37.61 26.67
CA GLY A 293 5.93 37.81 25.86
C GLY A 293 5.68 36.79 24.78
N ASN A 294 6.56 35.79 24.63
CA ASN A 294 6.37 34.65 23.73
C ASN A 294 5.46 33.58 24.39
N TYR A 295 5.06 32.62 23.58
CA TYR A 295 4.31 31.45 24.00
C TYR A 295 5.22 30.22 23.98
N GLU A 296 5.15 29.38 25.00
CA GLU A 296 5.67 28.02 24.94
C GLU A 296 4.51 27.09 24.59
N VAL A 297 4.60 26.44 23.43
CA VAL A 297 3.59 25.48 22.96
C VAL A 297 4.23 24.11 22.90
N GLY A 298 3.70 23.18 23.69
CA GLY A 298 4.12 21.78 23.65
C GLY A 298 3.20 20.95 22.75
N VAL A 299 3.80 20.18 21.87
CA VAL A 299 3.14 19.09 21.13
C VAL A 299 3.59 17.78 21.78
N HIS A 300 2.68 17.16 22.52
CA HIS A 300 2.95 15.98 23.33
C HIS A 300 2.32 14.77 22.66
N ILE A 301 3.12 13.77 22.36
CA ILE A 301 2.68 12.54 21.69
C ILE A 301 2.84 11.37 22.65
N ALA A 302 1.85 10.48 22.70
CA ALA A 302 1.89 9.28 23.52
C ALA A 302 3.20 8.51 23.36
N ASP A 303 3.92 8.29 24.46
CA ASP A 303 5.23 7.59 24.42
C ASP A 303 5.05 6.07 24.34
N VAL A 304 4.54 5.60 23.19
CA VAL A 304 4.34 4.18 22.92
C VAL A 304 5.68 3.41 22.97
N SER A 305 6.78 4.05 22.58
CA SER A 305 8.11 3.45 22.56
C SER A 305 8.61 3.03 23.96
N HIS A 306 8.10 3.67 25.02
CA HIS A 306 8.38 3.26 26.39
C HIS A 306 7.75 1.89 26.74
N TYR A 307 6.55 1.62 26.25
CA TYR A 307 5.78 0.42 26.58
C TYR A 307 6.00 -0.73 25.59
N VAL A 308 6.18 -0.42 24.33
CA VAL A 308 6.39 -1.40 23.25
C VAL A 308 7.87 -1.47 22.92
N GLN A 309 8.56 -2.41 23.58
CA GLN A 309 10.01 -2.57 23.41
C GLN A 309 10.36 -3.29 22.11
N PRO A 310 11.45 -2.92 21.42
CA PRO A 310 11.89 -3.62 20.22
C PRO A 310 12.05 -5.12 20.42
N GLY A 311 11.51 -5.91 19.50
CA GLY A 311 11.59 -7.37 19.53
C GLY A 311 10.63 -8.07 20.51
N SER A 312 9.75 -7.33 21.19
CA SER A 312 8.69 -7.91 22.03
C SER A 312 7.59 -8.54 21.15
N ALA A 313 6.71 -9.36 21.75
CA ALA A 313 5.59 -9.93 21.00
C ALA A 313 4.61 -8.85 20.50
N ILE A 314 4.40 -7.79 21.28
CA ILE A 314 3.57 -6.65 20.87
C ILE A 314 4.24 -5.90 19.71
N ASP A 315 5.55 -5.73 19.74
CA ASP A 315 6.30 -5.06 18.69
C ASP A 315 6.22 -5.82 17.35
N ALA A 316 6.44 -7.14 17.40
CA ALA A 316 6.35 -7.98 16.21
C ALA A 316 4.95 -7.93 15.57
N GLU A 317 3.90 -7.95 16.39
CA GLU A 317 2.51 -7.84 15.91
C GLU A 317 2.19 -6.43 15.38
N ALA A 318 2.69 -5.37 16.05
CA ALA A 318 2.51 -4.01 15.59
C ALA A 318 3.23 -3.75 14.27
N GLN A 319 4.41 -4.34 14.08
CA GLN A 319 5.14 -4.32 12.81
C GLN A 319 4.36 -5.02 11.72
N GLU A 320 3.84 -6.24 11.97
CA GLU A 320 3.05 -7.01 11.01
C GLU A 320 1.78 -6.26 10.58
N ARG A 321 1.06 -5.65 11.52
CA ARG A 321 -0.13 -4.83 11.23
C ARG A 321 0.21 -3.53 10.51
N GLY A 322 1.34 -2.93 10.78
CA GLY A 322 1.83 -1.67 10.21
C GLY A 322 0.99 -0.43 10.54
N THR A 323 -0.32 -0.56 10.61
CA THR A 323 -1.27 0.53 10.91
C THR A 323 -2.59 -0.02 11.49
N SER A 324 -3.32 0.82 12.22
CA SER A 324 -4.73 0.54 12.55
C SER A 324 -5.62 0.68 11.32
N VAL A 325 -6.69 -0.11 11.25
CA VAL A 325 -7.67 -0.08 10.16
C VAL A 325 -9.00 0.48 10.69
N TYR A 326 -9.54 1.46 9.99
CA TYR A 326 -10.78 2.14 10.34
C TYR A 326 -11.89 1.70 9.37
N LEU A 327 -12.70 0.75 9.79
CA LEU A 327 -13.90 0.32 9.07
C LEU A 327 -15.08 1.24 9.40
N VAL A 328 -16.19 1.03 8.71
CA VAL A 328 -17.39 1.88 8.85
C VAL A 328 -17.94 1.90 10.28
N ASP A 329 -17.90 0.77 10.97
CA ASP A 329 -18.53 0.56 12.28
C ASP A 329 -17.55 0.31 13.43
N ARG A 330 -16.27 0.11 13.11
CA ARG A 330 -15.23 -0.27 14.09
C ARG A 330 -13.83 0.09 13.68
N THR A 331 -12.95 0.19 14.67
CA THR A 331 -11.50 0.27 14.46
C THR A 331 -10.86 -1.08 14.80
N ILE A 332 -9.99 -1.56 13.93
CA ILE A 332 -9.11 -2.70 14.19
C ILE A 332 -7.74 -2.12 14.57
N PRO A 333 -7.37 -2.13 15.84
CA PRO A 333 -6.21 -1.40 16.31
C PRO A 333 -4.90 -2.12 15.97
N MET A 334 -3.83 -1.33 15.77
CA MET A 334 -2.46 -1.82 15.63
C MET A 334 -1.93 -2.42 16.94
N LEU A 335 -2.30 -1.83 18.06
CA LEU A 335 -1.91 -2.27 19.40
C LEU A 335 -3.10 -2.81 20.20
N PRO A 336 -2.88 -3.74 21.16
CA PRO A 336 -3.96 -4.19 22.04
C PRO A 336 -4.68 -3.04 22.75
N GLU A 337 -5.99 -3.16 22.94
CA GLU A 337 -6.83 -2.10 23.52
C GLU A 337 -6.33 -1.56 24.88
N LYS A 338 -5.71 -2.41 25.70
CA LYS A 338 -5.10 -1.98 26.95
C LYS A 338 -4.02 -0.91 26.73
N LEU A 339 -3.28 -0.96 25.62
CA LEU A 339 -2.28 0.06 25.30
C LEU A 339 -2.93 1.24 24.59
N CYS A 340 -3.65 1.01 23.49
CA CYS A 340 -4.14 2.11 22.68
C CYS A 340 -5.23 2.95 23.37
N ASN A 341 -6.12 2.34 24.14
CA ASN A 341 -7.25 3.04 24.77
C ASN A 341 -7.01 3.43 26.23
N ASN A 342 -5.92 2.93 26.87
CA ASN A 342 -5.68 3.17 28.28
C ASN A 342 -4.24 3.64 28.56
N VAL A 343 -3.26 2.72 28.55
CA VAL A 343 -1.91 3.01 29.05
C VAL A 343 -1.23 4.12 28.26
N CYS A 344 -1.28 4.07 26.93
CA CYS A 344 -0.65 5.08 26.07
C CYS A 344 -1.56 6.30 25.83
N SER A 345 -2.89 6.13 25.81
CA SER A 345 -3.83 7.22 25.51
C SER A 345 -3.69 8.38 26.49
N LEU A 346 -3.56 9.61 26.00
CA LEU A 346 -3.35 10.84 26.77
C LEU A 346 -4.66 11.33 27.43
N ARG A 347 -5.26 10.48 28.24
CA ARG A 347 -6.55 10.71 28.90
C ARG A 347 -6.49 11.85 29.90
N PRO A 348 -7.58 12.65 30.03
CA PRO A 348 -7.64 13.77 30.96
C PRO A 348 -7.53 13.28 32.42
N ASP A 349 -6.98 14.15 33.28
CA ASP A 349 -6.80 13.95 34.72
C ASP A 349 -5.86 12.79 35.13
N GLU A 350 -5.22 12.13 34.17
CA GLU A 350 -4.26 11.05 34.38
C GLU A 350 -2.83 11.48 34.05
N GLU A 351 -1.85 11.03 34.85
CA GLU A 351 -0.44 11.19 34.51
C GLU A 351 -0.11 10.26 33.33
N LYS A 352 0.47 10.81 32.26
CA LYS A 352 0.84 10.07 31.06
C LYS A 352 2.25 10.37 30.62
N LEU A 353 2.92 9.35 30.09
CA LEU A 353 4.21 9.49 29.46
C LEU A 353 4.04 9.98 28.03
N ALA A 354 4.78 11.01 27.68
CA ALA A 354 4.76 11.55 26.32
C ALA A 354 6.18 11.76 25.77
N PHE A 355 6.28 11.80 24.46
CA PHE A 355 7.44 12.28 23.73
C PHE A 355 7.04 13.60 23.08
N SER A 356 7.77 14.66 23.36
CA SER A 356 7.28 16.01 23.08
C SER A 356 8.24 16.82 22.24
N THR A 357 7.64 17.67 21.40
CA THR A 357 8.34 18.78 20.73
C THR A 357 7.75 20.07 21.29
N VAL A 358 8.56 20.85 21.97
CA VAL A 358 8.19 22.08 22.65
C VAL A 358 8.76 23.27 21.90
N PHE A 359 7.90 24.20 21.53
CA PHE A 359 8.25 25.38 20.72
C PHE A 359 8.11 26.65 21.54
N GLU A 360 9.12 27.52 21.50
CA GLU A 360 8.94 28.91 21.82
C GLU A 360 8.51 29.67 20.58
N LEU A 361 7.31 30.21 20.58
CA LEU A 361 6.69 30.96 19.47
C LEU A 361 6.42 32.40 19.88
N ASN A 362 6.75 33.36 18.99
CA ASN A 362 6.27 34.73 19.18
C ASN A 362 4.81 34.89 18.70
N GLU A 363 4.23 36.06 18.86
CA GLU A 363 2.87 36.39 18.42
C GLU A 363 2.60 36.14 16.93
N ASN A 364 3.63 36.17 16.09
CA ASN A 364 3.54 35.89 14.65
C ASN A 364 3.75 34.40 14.31
N ALA A 365 3.79 33.53 15.32
CA ALA A 365 4.12 32.12 15.19
C ALA A 365 5.49 31.86 14.54
N ASP A 366 6.49 32.76 14.78
CA ASP A 366 7.88 32.47 14.43
C ASP A 366 8.52 31.66 15.52
N ILE A 367 9.18 30.58 15.13
CA ILE A 367 9.90 29.69 16.06
C ILE A 367 11.15 30.39 16.54
N LYS A 368 11.29 30.59 17.85
CA LYS A 368 12.46 31.15 18.51
C LYS A 368 13.37 30.10 19.12
N ASN A 369 12.79 29.04 19.64
CA ASN A 369 13.50 27.91 20.21
C ASN A 369 12.68 26.62 20.03
N VAL A 370 13.35 25.46 20.03
CA VAL A 370 12.75 24.12 19.99
C VAL A 370 13.47 23.22 20.98
N TRP A 371 12.70 22.49 21.76
CA TRP A 371 13.19 21.41 22.60
C TRP A 371 12.45 20.11 22.25
N ILE A 372 13.18 18.99 22.21
CA ILE A 372 12.63 17.65 21.89
C ILE A 372 13.09 16.68 22.98
N GLY A 373 12.14 15.94 23.57
CA GLY A 373 12.48 14.97 24.59
C GLY A 373 11.29 14.29 25.25
N LYS A 374 11.60 13.43 26.21
CA LYS A 374 10.60 12.68 26.99
C LYS A 374 9.99 13.58 28.07
N THR A 375 8.67 13.55 28.21
CA THR A 375 7.92 14.34 29.18
C THR A 375 6.97 13.46 29.98
N VAL A 376 6.51 13.99 31.10
CA VAL A 376 5.30 13.52 31.80
C VAL A 376 4.29 14.65 31.79
N ILE A 377 3.08 14.35 31.36
CA ILE A 377 1.98 15.31 31.25
C ILE A 377 0.78 14.87 32.09
N LYS A 378 -0.11 15.81 32.36
CA LYS A 378 -1.45 15.54 32.89
C LYS A 378 -2.43 16.46 32.18
N SER A 379 -3.19 15.90 31.21
CA SER A 379 -4.15 16.69 30.45
C SER A 379 -5.28 17.20 31.36
N ASN A 380 -5.58 18.50 31.30
CA ASN A 380 -6.62 19.13 32.08
C ASN A 380 -8.03 18.80 31.56
N ARG A 381 -8.17 18.65 30.26
CA ARG A 381 -9.46 18.36 29.62
C ARG A 381 -9.30 17.75 28.25
N ARG A 382 -10.22 16.85 27.91
CA ARG A 382 -10.45 16.39 26.54
C ARG A 382 -11.62 17.17 25.94
N TYR A 383 -11.41 17.75 24.76
CA TYR A 383 -12.44 18.40 23.95
C TYR A 383 -12.82 17.55 22.74
N ALA A 384 -14.09 17.65 22.32
CA ALA A 384 -14.48 17.25 20.98
C ALA A 384 -14.20 18.40 19.99
N TYR A 385 -13.92 18.06 18.70
CA TYR A 385 -13.73 19.09 17.67
C TYR A 385 -14.88 20.07 17.58
N GLU A 386 -16.12 19.61 17.77
CA GLU A 386 -17.34 20.41 17.73
C GLU A 386 -17.36 21.44 18.84
N GLU A 387 -16.96 21.07 20.07
CA GLU A 387 -16.89 22.00 21.21
C GLU A 387 -15.92 23.15 20.96
N VAL A 388 -14.72 22.82 20.44
CA VAL A 388 -13.70 23.84 20.12
C VAL A 388 -14.16 24.70 18.95
N GLN A 389 -14.81 24.12 17.94
CA GLN A 389 -15.36 24.86 16.82
C GLN A 389 -16.43 25.87 17.24
N ASP A 390 -17.33 25.47 18.13
CA ASP A 390 -18.35 26.39 18.66
C ASP A 390 -17.71 27.56 19.41
N MET A 391 -16.62 27.33 20.16
CA MET A 391 -15.88 28.40 20.83
C MET A 391 -15.17 29.34 19.82
N ILE A 392 -14.61 28.80 18.73
CA ILE A 392 -14.02 29.59 17.64
C ILE A 392 -15.10 30.45 16.97
N GLU A 393 -16.31 29.94 16.81
CA GLU A 393 -17.46 30.64 16.20
C GLU A 393 -18.15 31.62 17.19
N GLY A 394 -17.69 31.69 18.44
CA GLY A 394 -18.11 32.72 19.39
C GLY A 394 -18.78 32.23 20.69
N ALA A 395 -19.12 30.92 20.79
CA ALA A 395 -19.65 30.35 22.02
C ALA A 395 -18.67 30.54 23.19
N ASP A 396 -19.21 30.59 24.42
CA ASP A 396 -18.41 30.55 25.64
C ASP A 396 -18.03 29.11 26.02
N GLY A 397 -16.91 28.97 26.73
CA GLY A 397 -16.44 27.66 27.21
C GLY A 397 -15.20 27.76 28.08
N ASP A 398 -14.88 26.65 28.74
CA ASP A 398 -13.69 26.57 29.58
C ASP A 398 -12.43 26.72 28.74
N ASN A 399 -11.45 27.47 29.28
CA ASN A 399 -10.14 27.72 28.66
C ASN A 399 -10.24 28.32 27.23
N LYS A 400 -11.32 29.01 26.92
CA LYS A 400 -11.53 29.63 25.59
C LYS A 400 -10.37 30.53 25.20
N ARG A 401 -9.77 31.29 26.13
CA ARG A 401 -8.67 32.17 25.86
C ARG A 401 -7.45 31.42 25.32
N GLU A 402 -7.08 30.34 25.98
CA GLU A 402 -5.93 29.49 25.62
C GLU A 402 -6.17 28.82 24.27
N LEU A 403 -7.36 28.28 24.04
CA LEU A 403 -7.75 27.67 22.74
C LEU A 403 -7.75 28.70 21.60
N MET A 404 -8.19 29.94 21.84
CA MET A 404 -8.14 30.99 20.81
C MET A 404 -6.71 31.40 20.46
N ILE A 405 -5.78 31.43 21.45
CA ILE A 405 -4.35 31.68 21.16
C ILE A 405 -3.76 30.55 20.33
N LEU A 406 -4.02 29.29 20.69
CA LEU A 406 -3.56 28.16 19.89
C LEU A 406 -4.13 28.22 18.47
N ASN A 407 -5.40 28.54 18.30
CA ASN A 407 -6.01 28.69 16.98
C ASN A 407 -5.41 29.83 16.15
N ASP A 408 -5.12 30.99 16.78
CA ASP A 408 -4.47 32.11 16.10
C ASP A 408 -3.04 31.74 15.62
N LEU A 409 -2.26 31.06 16.49
CA LEU A 409 -0.93 30.57 16.12
C LEU A 409 -1.00 29.53 14.98
N ALA A 410 -1.94 28.58 15.04
CA ALA A 410 -2.14 27.58 14.01
C ALA A 410 -2.50 28.23 12.67
N THR A 411 -3.40 29.20 12.67
CA THR A 411 -3.79 29.95 11.45
C THR A 411 -2.60 30.66 10.83
N LYS A 412 -1.71 31.24 11.63
CA LYS A 412 -0.47 31.88 11.16
C LYS A 412 0.53 30.87 10.60
N LEU A 413 0.67 29.70 11.22
CA LEU A 413 1.51 28.61 10.71
C LEU A 413 0.99 28.12 9.35
N ARG A 414 -0.32 27.92 9.21
CA ARG A 414 -0.97 27.53 7.96
C ARG A 414 -0.75 28.58 6.86
N ALA A 415 -0.92 29.85 7.17
CA ALA A 415 -0.67 30.93 6.22
C ALA A 415 0.78 30.94 5.71
N LYS A 416 1.76 30.68 6.56
CA LYS A 416 3.17 30.54 6.16
C LYS A 416 3.36 29.34 5.23
N ARG A 417 2.80 28.17 5.58
CA ARG A 417 2.87 26.95 4.77
C ARG A 417 2.25 27.16 3.38
N MET A 418 1.11 27.81 3.30
CA MET A 418 0.46 28.13 2.03
C MET A 418 1.34 29.06 1.17
N LYS A 419 1.99 30.05 1.77
CA LYS A 419 2.94 30.95 1.09
C LYS A 419 4.17 30.18 0.57
N ASP A 420 4.63 29.17 1.30
CA ASP A 420 5.76 28.32 0.92
C ASP A 420 5.44 27.33 -0.21
N GLY A 421 4.19 27.28 -0.67
CA GLY A 421 3.77 26.51 -1.84
C GLY A 421 3.16 25.14 -1.52
N CYS A 422 2.43 25.05 -0.42
CA CYS A 422 1.57 23.89 -0.12
C CYS A 422 0.37 23.86 -1.09
N ILE A 423 -0.02 22.67 -1.52
CA ILE A 423 -1.26 22.46 -2.29
C ILE A 423 -2.40 22.21 -1.30
N ASN A 424 -3.45 23.01 -1.40
CA ASN A 424 -4.62 22.90 -0.53
C ASN A 424 -5.65 21.93 -1.12
N PHE A 425 -5.44 20.64 -0.94
CA PHE A 425 -6.43 19.63 -1.31
C PHE A 425 -7.57 19.59 -0.29
N HIS A 426 -8.79 19.75 -0.77
CA HIS A 426 -9.99 19.48 0.02
C HIS A 426 -10.54 18.13 -0.40
N SER A 427 -10.50 17.14 0.49
CA SER A 427 -11.17 15.88 0.26
C SER A 427 -12.45 15.81 1.08
N GLU A 428 -13.57 15.55 0.42
CA GLU A 428 -14.83 15.28 1.10
C GLU A 428 -14.78 13.84 1.64
N GLU A 429 -14.87 13.69 2.97
CA GLU A 429 -14.94 12.38 3.62
C GLU A 429 -16.42 12.04 3.87
N VAL A 430 -16.92 11.01 3.18
CA VAL A 430 -18.27 10.50 3.42
C VAL A 430 -18.27 9.64 4.67
N LYS A 431 -19.08 9.98 5.65
CA LYS A 431 -19.33 9.20 6.87
C LYS A 431 -20.74 8.60 6.83
N PHE A 432 -20.89 7.47 7.52
CA PHE A 432 -22.15 6.76 7.64
C PHE A 432 -22.79 7.01 9.02
N ILE A 433 -24.10 7.20 9.02
CA ILE A 433 -24.92 7.12 10.24
C ILE A 433 -25.36 5.67 10.36
N LEU A 434 -25.00 5.02 11.48
CA LEU A 434 -25.28 3.62 11.71
C LEU A 434 -26.39 3.45 12.76
N ASP A 435 -27.15 2.36 12.67
CA ASP A 435 -28.04 1.93 13.74
C ASP A 435 -27.27 1.20 14.87
N GLU A 436 -27.99 0.77 15.92
CA GLU A 436 -27.42 0.04 17.06
C GLU A 436 -26.76 -1.29 16.70
N ASN A 437 -27.05 -1.83 15.51
CA ASN A 437 -26.49 -3.07 14.98
C ASN A 437 -25.36 -2.83 13.97
N GLY A 438 -24.94 -1.58 13.76
CA GLY A 438 -23.90 -1.20 12.78
C GLY A 438 -24.39 -1.16 11.32
N LYS A 439 -25.72 -1.16 11.09
CA LYS A 439 -26.29 -1.06 9.76
C LYS A 439 -26.35 0.40 9.30
N PRO A 440 -25.85 0.75 8.10
CA PRO A 440 -25.95 2.10 7.57
C PRO A 440 -27.39 2.55 7.38
N LEU A 441 -27.74 3.70 7.98
CA LEU A 441 -29.05 4.36 7.86
C LEU A 441 -29.00 5.50 6.84
N ASP A 442 -27.93 6.31 6.87
CA ASP A 442 -27.74 7.49 6.04
C ASP A 442 -26.25 7.81 5.90
N THR A 443 -25.92 8.81 5.08
CA THR A 443 -24.57 9.31 4.88
C THR A 443 -24.53 10.82 5.08
N TYR A 444 -23.39 11.32 5.56
CA TYR A 444 -23.12 12.76 5.59
C TYR A 444 -21.67 13.04 5.17
N ILE A 445 -21.44 14.25 4.66
CA ILE A 445 -20.10 14.71 4.31
C ILE A 445 -19.50 15.35 5.57
N LYS A 446 -18.38 14.80 6.05
CA LYS A 446 -17.60 15.40 7.11
C LYS A 446 -16.83 16.58 6.56
N VAL A 447 -17.16 17.77 7.02
CA VAL A 447 -16.45 19.01 6.66
C VAL A 447 -15.32 19.23 7.66
N GLN A 448 -14.11 19.43 7.16
CA GLN A 448 -12.97 19.83 7.96
C GLN A 448 -13.12 21.32 8.35
N LYS A 449 -13.12 21.61 9.66
CA LYS A 449 -13.30 22.95 10.21
C LYS A 449 -12.03 23.47 10.89
N GLU A 450 -12.04 24.71 11.36
CA GLU A 450 -10.88 25.36 12.02
C GLU A 450 -10.33 24.55 13.19
N ALA A 451 -11.19 23.96 14.02
CA ALA A 451 -10.76 23.11 15.14
C ALA A 451 -9.93 21.89 14.69
N ASN A 452 -10.28 21.29 13.55
CA ASN A 452 -9.49 20.19 12.96
C ASN A 452 -8.14 20.70 12.43
N MET A 453 -8.17 21.85 11.75
CA MET A 453 -6.97 22.46 11.18
C MET A 453 -6.00 22.97 12.26
N LEU A 454 -6.51 23.39 13.43
CA LEU A 454 -5.69 23.74 14.60
C LEU A 454 -4.75 22.59 14.98
N ILE A 455 -5.30 21.40 15.19
CA ILE A 455 -4.51 20.21 15.54
C ILE A 455 -3.58 19.83 14.40
N GLU A 456 -4.08 19.77 13.17
CA GLU A 456 -3.28 19.43 11.98
C GLU A 456 -2.05 20.33 11.85
N ASP A 457 -2.19 21.66 12.00
CA ASP A 457 -1.07 22.59 11.83
C ASP A 457 0.04 22.38 12.85
N PHE A 458 -0.29 22.08 14.12
CA PHE A 458 0.71 21.74 15.14
C PHE A 458 1.33 20.36 14.91
N MET A 459 0.55 19.37 14.45
CA MET A 459 1.07 18.03 14.09
C MET A 459 2.04 18.13 12.90
N LEU A 460 1.70 18.90 11.88
CA LEU A 460 2.58 19.16 10.74
C LEU A 460 3.86 19.89 11.16
N LEU A 461 3.75 20.86 12.08
CA LEU A 461 4.91 21.57 12.64
C LEU A 461 5.84 20.61 13.36
N ALA A 462 5.32 19.77 14.25
CA ALA A 462 6.10 18.79 15.00
C ALA A 462 6.79 17.79 14.05
N ASN A 463 6.04 17.16 13.15
CA ASN A 463 6.54 16.19 12.17
C ASN A 463 7.67 16.77 11.31
N LYS A 464 7.49 17.99 10.79
CA LYS A 464 8.52 18.72 10.02
C LYS A 464 9.76 18.97 10.87
N THR A 465 9.59 19.49 12.07
CA THR A 465 10.69 19.87 12.96
C THR A 465 11.54 18.67 13.36
N ILE A 466 10.90 17.54 13.66
CA ILE A 466 11.58 16.28 13.96
C ILE A 466 12.45 15.83 12.76
N ALA A 467 11.90 15.81 11.55
CA ALA A 467 12.66 15.44 10.36
C ALA A 467 13.82 16.40 10.08
N GLU A 468 13.60 17.71 10.24
CA GLU A 468 14.63 18.74 10.07
C GLU A 468 15.76 18.60 11.10
N THR A 469 15.46 18.30 12.35
CA THR A 469 16.44 18.13 13.42
C THR A 469 17.45 17.02 13.11
N ILE A 470 17.00 15.96 12.45
CA ILE A 470 17.87 14.84 12.07
C ILE A 470 18.56 15.10 10.73
N ALA A 471 17.84 15.53 9.71
CA ALA A 471 18.30 15.42 8.33
C ALA A 471 18.82 16.72 7.69
N LYS A 472 18.71 17.88 8.34
CA LYS A 472 19.28 19.12 7.80
C LYS A 472 20.81 19.03 7.64
N PRO A 473 21.40 19.75 6.66
CA PRO A 473 22.84 19.68 6.37
C PRO A 473 23.76 20.05 7.54
N ASP A 474 23.28 20.87 8.45
CA ASP A 474 23.98 21.30 9.67
C ASP A 474 23.78 20.37 10.88
N SER A 475 22.90 19.38 10.75
CA SER A 475 22.71 18.36 11.77
C SER A 475 23.91 17.40 11.86
N LYS A 476 24.34 17.07 13.07
CA LYS A 476 25.31 16.00 13.31
C LYS A 476 24.79 14.60 12.93
N PHE A 477 23.50 14.45 12.71
CA PHE A 477 22.83 13.18 12.39
C PHE A 477 22.44 13.06 10.90
N LYS A 478 22.80 14.02 10.05
CA LYS A 478 22.38 14.10 8.64
C LYS A 478 22.62 12.83 7.81
N ASP A 479 23.65 12.07 8.18
CA ASP A 479 24.04 10.83 7.51
C ASP A 479 23.50 9.57 8.22
N TYR A 480 22.69 9.74 9.26
CA TYR A 480 22.09 8.63 10.00
C TYR A 480 20.80 8.15 9.30
N THR A 481 20.54 6.86 9.37
CA THR A 481 19.30 6.26 8.87
C THR A 481 18.10 6.85 9.61
N PHE A 482 17.14 7.39 8.86
CA PHE A 482 15.93 7.95 9.42
C PHE A 482 14.72 7.62 8.54
N VAL A 483 13.53 7.60 9.11
CA VAL A 483 12.28 7.31 8.40
C VAL A 483 11.60 8.60 7.99
N PHE A 484 11.43 8.78 6.69
CA PHE A 484 10.74 9.93 6.10
C PHE A 484 9.37 9.53 5.56
N ARG A 485 8.45 10.46 5.57
CA ARG A 485 7.22 10.40 4.78
C ARG A 485 7.45 11.23 3.52
N ILE A 486 7.65 10.56 2.41
CA ILE A 486 7.99 11.19 1.14
C ILE A 486 6.79 11.25 0.20
N HIS A 487 6.75 12.29 -0.65
CA HIS A 487 5.73 12.46 -1.66
C HIS A 487 6.36 13.06 -2.92
N ASP A 488 6.40 12.27 -3.98
CA ASP A 488 7.04 12.62 -5.24
C ASP A 488 6.20 13.61 -6.06
N GLU A 489 6.77 14.11 -7.14
CA GLU A 489 6.12 15.00 -8.10
C GLU A 489 4.93 14.31 -8.80
N PRO A 490 3.96 15.09 -9.32
CA PRO A 490 2.85 14.54 -10.09
C PRO A 490 3.32 13.77 -11.32
N ASN A 491 2.63 12.67 -11.64
CA ASN A 491 2.92 11.89 -12.84
C ASN A 491 2.68 12.75 -14.10
N PRO A 492 3.69 12.96 -14.97
CA PRO A 492 3.60 13.89 -16.10
C PRO A 492 2.48 13.56 -17.09
N GLU A 493 2.23 12.28 -17.38
CA GLU A 493 1.18 11.85 -18.31
C GLU A 493 -0.22 12.13 -17.73
N LYS A 494 -0.42 11.76 -16.45
CA LYS A 494 -1.68 12.03 -15.76
C LYS A 494 -1.93 13.54 -15.63
N LEU A 495 -0.88 14.30 -15.31
CA LEU A 495 -0.96 15.77 -15.24
C LEU A 495 -1.36 16.38 -16.59
N TYR A 496 -0.76 15.92 -17.70
CA TYR A 496 -1.14 16.36 -19.03
C TYR A 496 -2.62 16.08 -19.33
N ASN A 497 -3.10 14.88 -19.03
CA ASN A 497 -4.50 14.51 -19.22
C ASN A 497 -5.44 15.37 -18.35
N PHE A 498 -5.06 15.69 -17.13
CA PHE A 498 -5.78 16.57 -16.24
C PHE A 498 -5.89 17.99 -16.80
N ILE A 499 -4.78 18.55 -17.29
CA ILE A 499 -4.77 19.88 -17.94
C ILE A 499 -5.74 19.93 -19.14
N GLN A 500 -5.76 18.88 -19.95
CA GLN A 500 -6.72 18.77 -21.07
C GLN A 500 -8.17 18.76 -20.59
N LEU A 501 -8.44 18.06 -19.47
CA LEU A 501 -9.78 18.03 -18.87
C LEU A 501 -10.20 19.41 -18.39
N VAL A 502 -9.40 20.07 -17.56
CA VAL A 502 -9.76 21.38 -16.98
C VAL A 502 -9.83 22.49 -18.04
N SER A 503 -9.04 22.38 -19.11
CA SER A 503 -9.13 23.30 -20.26
C SER A 503 -10.49 23.19 -20.98
N LYS A 504 -11.05 21.97 -21.10
CA LYS A 504 -12.40 21.78 -21.66
C LYS A 504 -13.50 22.35 -20.75
N LEU A 505 -13.25 22.45 -19.46
CA LEU A 505 -14.14 23.10 -18.49
C LEU A 505 -13.96 24.61 -18.43
N GLY A 506 -13.02 25.19 -19.22
CA GLY A 506 -12.77 26.61 -19.29
C GLY A 506 -11.71 27.16 -18.33
N TYR A 507 -10.97 26.28 -17.64
CA TYR A 507 -9.90 26.67 -16.72
C TYR A 507 -8.52 26.53 -17.37
N THR A 508 -7.56 27.30 -16.91
CA THR A 508 -6.17 27.27 -17.41
C THR A 508 -5.19 26.97 -16.29
N MET A 509 -4.16 26.20 -16.60
CA MET A 509 -3.08 25.88 -15.66
C MET A 509 -1.72 26.25 -16.25
N ASN A 510 -0.83 26.81 -15.42
CA ASN A 510 0.54 27.13 -15.78
C ASN A 510 1.50 26.13 -15.15
N ILE A 511 2.19 25.36 -15.97
CA ILE A 511 3.11 24.28 -15.56
C ILE A 511 4.59 24.64 -15.76
N SER A 512 4.93 25.90 -16.02
CA SER A 512 6.29 26.29 -16.39
C SER A 512 7.29 26.25 -15.23
N SER A 513 6.83 26.19 -13.98
CA SER A 513 7.62 25.93 -12.79
C SER A 513 6.74 25.30 -11.72
N ARG A 514 7.37 24.68 -10.69
CA ARG A 514 6.67 24.11 -9.54
C ARG A 514 5.76 25.14 -8.85
N GLU A 515 6.27 26.33 -8.58
CA GLU A 515 5.50 27.40 -7.91
C GLU A 515 4.26 27.79 -8.72
N LYS A 516 4.40 27.91 -10.05
CA LYS A 516 3.28 28.25 -10.94
C LYS A 516 2.26 27.11 -11.03
N LEU A 517 2.72 25.86 -11.03
CA LEU A 517 1.85 24.70 -11.02
C LEU A 517 1.04 24.64 -9.71
N VAL A 518 1.69 24.76 -8.56
CA VAL A 518 1.03 24.81 -7.25
C VAL A 518 0.03 25.95 -7.17
N LYS A 519 0.42 27.15 -7.59
CA LYS A 519 -0.50 28.30 -7.65
C LYS A 519 -1.70 28.02 -8.55
N SER A 520 -1.48 27.33 -9.68
CA SER A 520 -2.58 26.96 -10.59
C SER A 520 -3.54 25.95 -9.96
N TYR A 521 -3.04 24.97 -9.20
CA TYR A 521 -3.90 24.04 -8.44
C TYR A 521 -4.75 24.81 -7.43
N ASN A 522 -4.14 25.62 -6.57
CA ASN A 522 -4.87 26.37 -5.54
C ASN A 522 -5.90 27.33 -6.16
N THR A 523 -5.51 28.09 -7.20
CA THR A 523 -6.45 28.97 -7.92
C THR A 523 -7.60 28.18 -8.58
N LEU A 524 -7.32 26.99 -9.12
CA LEU A 524 -8.34 26.14 -9.72
C LEU A 524 -9.32 25.62 -8.65
N PHE A 525 -8.83 25.17 -7.49
CA PHE A 525 -9.67 24.69 -6.40
C PHE A 525 -10.58 25.79 -5.85
N ASP A 526 -10.03 27.00 -5.64
CA ASP A 526 -10.84 28.19 -5.28
C ASP A 526 -11.90 28.50 -6.37
N ALA A 527 -11.54 28.38 -7.64
CA ALA A 527 -12.44 28.69 -8.75
C ALA A 527 -13.57 27.70 -8.95
N VAL A 528 -13.40 26.42 -8.55
CA VAL A 528 -14.44 25.38 -8.65
C VAL A 528 -15.27 25.23 -7.38
N ASP A 529 -14.88 25.91 -6.31
CA ASP A 529 -15.61 25.82 -5.04
C ASP A 529 -17.07 26.27 -5.22
N GLY A 530 -17.99 25.48 -4.68
CA GLY A 530 -19.44 25.68 -4.85
C GLY A 530 -20.00 25.35 -6.23
N LYS A 531 -19.18 24.85 -7.19
CA LYS A 531 -19.63 24.48 -8.53
C LYS A 531 -19.85 22.97 -8.67
N GLY A 532 -20.67 22.56 -9.64
CA GLY A 532 -20.99 21.14 -9.88
C GLY A 532 -19.81 20.28 -10.30
N GLU A 533 -18.78 20.87 -10.93
CA GLU A 533 -17.55 20.18 -11.34
C GLU A 533 -16.49 20.05 -10.23
N LYS A 534 -16.67 20.63 -9.04
CA LYS A 534 -15.71 20.60 -7.93
C LYS A 534 -15.18 19.21 -7.65
N ASN A 535 -16.06 18.28 -7.36
CA ASN A 535 -15.68 16.91 -6.99
C ASN A 535 -14.90 16.20 -8.12
N LEU A 536 -15.32 16.37 -9.37
CA LEU A 536 -14.59 15.84 -10.54
C LEU A 536 -13.17 16.38 -10.61
N VAL A 537 -13.03 17.71 -10.51
CA VAL A 537 -11.74 18.40 -10.64
C VAL A 537 -10.79 17.97 -9.51
N GLU A 538 -11.25 18.01 -8.26
CA GLU A 538 -10.45 17.64 -7.08
C GLU A 538 -10.06 16.15 -7.12
N THR A 539 -10.99 15.25 -7.45
CA THR A 539 -10.71 13.82 -7.56
C THR A 539 -9.67 13.51 -8.64
N VAL A 540 -9.79 14.13 -9.82
CA VAL A 540 -8.83 13.88 -10.91
C VAL A 540 -7.49 14.55 -10.60
N ALA A 541 -7.48 15.72 -9.96
CA ALA A 541 -6.26 16.39 -9.51
C ALA A 541 -5.46 15.48 -8.54
N ILE A 542 -6.10 14.94 -7.51
CA ILE A 542 -5.47 14.01 -6.55
C ILE A 542 -4.88 12.79 -7.27
N ARG A 543 -5.57 12.24 -8.28
CA ARG A 543 -5.09 11.09 -9.07
C ARG A 543 -3.88 11.39 -9.95
N THR A 544 -3.53 12.66 -10.17
CA THR A 544 -2.29 13.04 -10.85
C THR A 544 -1.08 12.90 -9.94
N MET A 545 -1.28 13.02 -8.63
CA MET A 545 -0.22 12.97 -7.63
C MET A 545 0.32 11.54 -7.46
N ALA A 546 1.58 11.45 -7.10
CA ALA A 546 2.15 10.21 -6.56
C ALA A 546 1.47 9.89 -5.22
N LYS A 547 1.49 8.62 -4.79
CA LYS A 547 1.12 8.29 -3.42
C LYS A 547 2.29 8.62 -2.50
N ALA A 548 2.00 9.22 -1.34
CA ALA A 548 3.00 9.35 -0.30
C ALA A 548 3.35 7.96 0.26
N VAL A 549 4.63 7.72 0.55
CA VAL A 549 5.14 6.45 1.08
C VAL A 549 6.17 6.72 2.18
N TYR A 550 6.53 5.69 2.94
CA TYR A 550 7.65 5.75 3.87
C TYR A 550 8.93 5.28 3.17
N SER A 551 10.06 5.92 3.47
CA SER A 551 11.37 5.54 2.96
C SER A 551 12.48 6.08 3.84
N THR A 552 13.63 5.43 3.84
CA THR A 552 14.87 5.95 4.45
C THR A 552 15.59 6.95 3.54
N THR A 553 15.15 7.10 2.30
CA THR A 553 15.69 8.05 1.33
C THR A 553 14.79 9.27 1.21
N ASN A 554 15.26 10.44 1.63
CA ASN A 554 14.49 11.66 1.57
C ASN A 554 14.47 12.29 0.17
N ILE A 555 13.29 12.52 -0.36
CA ILE A 555 13.04 13.32 -1.59
C ILE A 555 12.14 14.53 -1.31
N GLY A 556 11.80 14.77 -0.04
CA GLY A 556 10.84 15.78 0.38
C GLY A 556 9.38 15.34 0.23
N HIS A 557 8.46 16.23 0.56
CA HIS A 557 7.03 16.01 0.45
C HIS A 557 6.38 17.06 -0.45
N TYR A 558 6.17 16.71 -1.74
CA TYR A 558 5.72 17.65 -2.77
C TYR A 558 4.45 18.41 -2.38
N GLY A 559 3.40 17.70 -1.95
CA GLY A 559 2.10 18.33 -1.64
C GLY A 559 2.14 19.31 -0.47
N LEU A 560 2.97 19.05 0.56
CA LEU A 560 3.15 19.91 1.73
C LEU A 560 4.22 21.01 1.54
N ALA A 561 4.99 20.97 0.46
CA ALA A 561 6.14 21.85 0.23
C ALA A 561 7.23 21.74 1.32
N PHE A 562 7.42 20.57 1.90
CA PHE A 562 8.44 20.32 2.91
C PHE A 562 9.64 19.60 2.30
N SER A 563 10.85 20.14 2.56
CA SER A 563 12.09 19.47 2.17
C SER A 563 12.42 18.26 3.06
N TYR A 564 11.94 18.27 4.29
CA TYR A 564 12.08 17.19 5.27
C TYR A 564 10.73 16.98 5.95
N TYR A 565 10.25 15.75 5.96
CA TYR A 565 8.99 15.41 6.60
C TYR A 565 8.98 13.96 7.06
N THR A 566 8.43 13.74 8.23
CA THR A 566 8.24 12.41 8.82
C THR A 566 6.87 12.34 9.47
N HIS A 567 6.47 11.16 9.90
CA HIS A 567 5.37 10.96 10.82
C HIS A 567 5.90 10.62 12.21
N PHE A 568 5.49 11.40 13.20
CA PHE A 568 5.88 11.26 14.60
C PHE A 568 4.68 11.28 15.55
N THR A 569 3.56 11.82 15.08
CA THR A 569 2.43 12.29 15.91
C THR A 569 1.34 11.25 16.16
N SER A 570 1.48 9.99 15.68
CA SER A 570 0.45 8.97 15.89
C SER A 570 1.01 7.55 16.09
N PRO A 571 1.86 7.30 17.10
CA PRO A 571 2.50 6.00 17.32
C PRO A 571 1.55 4.90 17.84
N ILE A 572 0.35 5.25 18.36
CA ILE A 572 -0.64 4.27 18.77
C ILE A 572 -1.21 3.53 17.54
N ARG A 573 -1.31 4.22 16.40
CA ARG A 573 -1.99 3.72 15.22
C ARG A 573 -1.14 3.59 13.96
N ARG A 574 0.15 4.01 13.97
CA ARG A 574 1.07 3.88 12.84
C ARG A 574 2.44 3.40 13.32
N TYR A 575 2.90 2.28 12.78
CA TYR A 575 4.21 1.72 13.14
C TYR A 575 5.40 2.62 12.75
N PRO A 576 5.41 3.33 11.60
CA PRO A 576 6.49 4.28 11.29
C PRO A 576 6.69 5.38 12.32
N ASP A 577 5.62 5.87 12.97
CA ASP A 577 5.74 6.85 14.05
C ASP A 577 6.48 6.26 15.26
N LEU A 578 6.19 5.01 15.61
CA LEU A 578 6.91 4.29 16.65
C LEU A 578 8.39 4.09 16.30
N MET A 579 8.70 3.77 15.03
CA MET A 579 10.09 3.72 14.55
C MET A 579 10.79 5.06 14.73
N VAL A 580 10.13 6.16 14.36
CA VAL A 580 10.68 7.53 14.52
C VAL A 580 10.91 7.87 15.98
N HIS A 581 10.01 7.55 16.90
CA HIS A 581 10.21 7.74 18.34
C HIS A 581 11.48 7.05 18.83
N ARG A 582 11.68 5.78 18.44
CA ARG A 582 12.87 4.99 18.79
C ARG A 582 14.16 5.58 18.22
N LEU A 583 14.13 6.04 16.97
CA LEU A 583 15.29 6.66 16.32
C LEU A 583 15.68 7.98 16.99
N ILE A 584 14.70 8.82 17.37
CA ILE A 584 14.95 10.07 18.07
C ILE A 584 15.50 9.81 19.47
N GLU A 585 14.94 8.87 20.22
CA GLU A 585 15.45 8.46 21.53
C GLU A 585 16.91 8.00 21.41
N ARG A 586 17.19 7.11 20.47
CA ARG A 586 18.51 6.57 20.19
C ARG A 586 19.54 7.66 19.83
N TYR A 587 19.16 8.61 18.97
CA TYR A 587 20.11 9.59 18.43
C TYR A 587 20.24 10.83 19.31
N LEU A 588 19.12 11.45 19.71
CA LEU A 588 19.14 12.71 20.44
C LEU A 588 19.35 12.53 21.96
N ILE A 589 18.76 11.47 22.54
CA ILE A 589 18.77 11.28 24.00
C ILE A 589 19.94 10.38 24.41
N GLU A 590 20.08 9.22 23.77
CA GLU A 590 21.09 8.21 24.12
C GLU A 590 22.43 8.41 23.41
N ASN A 591 22.46 9.26 22.37
CA ASN A 591 23.63 9.54 21.53
C ASN A 591 24.28 8.27 20.96
N GLN A 592 23.47 7.31 20.52
CA GLN A 592 23.91 6.04 19.95
C GLN A 592 24.13 6.15 18.43
N PRO A 593 24.91 5.22 17.83
CA PRO A 593 25.16 5.20 16.39
C PRO A 593 23.90 4.88 15.56
N SER A 594 23.97 5.19 14.26
CA SER A 594 22.93 4.88 13.28
C SER A 594 22.56 3.41 13.28
N VAL A 595 21.33 3.14 12.89
CA VAL A 595 20.80 1.79 12.64
C VAL A 595 21.09 1.34 11.19
N ASP A 596 20.87 0.06 10.90
CA ASP A 596 20.99 -0.47 9.54
C ASP A 596 19.95 0.15 8.61
N LYS A 597 20.40 0.56 7.43
CA LYS A 597 19.53 1.25 6.46
C LYS A 597 18.62 0.29 5.71
N GLU A 598 19.12 -0.89 5.34
CA GLU A 598 18.35 -1.85 4.54
C GLU A 598 17.20 -2.43 5.38
N GLU A 599 17.49 -2.78 6.65
CA GLU A 599 16.45 -3.23 7.58
C GLU A 599 15.32 -2.20 7.73
N TYR A 600 15.66 -0.92 7.89
CA TYR A 600 14.65 0.14 8.05
C TYR A 600 13.92 0.48 6.76
N GLU A 601 14.55 0.30 5.59
CA GLU A 601 13.89 0.47 4.30
C GLU A 601 12.84 -0.64 4.09
N ASP A 602 13.15 -1.89 4.43
CA ASP A 602 12.20 -3.00 4.37
C ASP A 602 10.98 -2.74 5.27
N LEU A 603 11.19 -2.21 6.48
CA LEU A 603 10.09 -1.80 7.38
C LEU A 603 9.25 -0.67 6.78
N CYS A 604 9.87 0.30 6.10
CA CYS A 604 9.17 1.38 5.41
C CYS A 604 8.30 0.88 4.25
N LEU A 605 8.83 -0.05 3.45
CA LEU A 605 8.11 -0.69 2.36
C LEU A 605 6.90 -1.47 2.88
N HIS A 606 7.09 -2.29 3.92
CA HIS A 606 6.02 -3.04 4.56
C HIS A 606 4.93 -2.11 5.11
N ALA A 607 5.30 -1.08 5.87
CA ALA A 607 4.34 -0.12 6.42
C ALA A 607 3.55 0.62 5.33
N SER A 608 4.19 0.97 4.21
CA SER A 608 3.53 1.60 3.07
C SER A 608 2.54 0.66 2.39
N GLU A 609 2.85 -0.63 2.27
CA GLU A 609 1.94 -1.62 1.72
C GLU A 609 0.75 -1.87 2.66
N MET A 610 0.97 -1.94 3.98
CA MET A 610 -0.11 -2.11 4.96
C MET A 610 -1.04 -0.89 5.00
N GLU A 611 -0.51 0.35 4.89
CA GLU A 611 -1.31 1.56 4.75
C GLU A 611 -2.17 1.53 3.47
N LYS A 612 -1.59 1.08 2.35
CA LYS A 612 -2.32 0.91 1.09
C LYS A 612 -3.45 -0.10 1.22
N ARG A 613 -3.20 -1.26 1.84
CA ARG A 613 -4.22 -2.30 2.10
C ARG A 613 -5.33 -1.77 3.00
N ALA A 614 -4.99 -1.05 4.06
CA ALA A 614 -5.96 -0.42 4.96
C ALA A 614 -6.86 0.59 4.24
N ALA A 615 -6.32 1.35 3.29
CA ALA A 615 -7.08 2.31 2.48
C ALA A 615 -7.96 1.66 1.40
N GLU A 616 -7.65 0.43 0.99
CA GLU A 616 -8.41 -0.34 0.00
C GLU A 616 -9.57 -1.15 0.63
N MET A 617 -9.54 -1.41 1.96
CA MET A 617 -10.62 -2.03 2.73
C MET A 617 -11.82 -1.09 2.89
#